data_b62a2edb619b3555d8fd61f76a61b3df
#
_entry.id   b62a2edb619b3555d8fd61f76a61b3df
#
_cell.length_a   1.000
_cell.length_b   1.000
_cell.length_c   1.000
_cell.angle_alpha   90.00
_cell.angle_beta   90.00
_cell.angle_gamma   90.00
#
_symmetry.space_group_name_H-M   'P 1'
#
loop_
_entity.id
_entity.type
_entity.pdbx_description
1 polymer ?
#
loop_
_entity_poly.entity_id
_entity_poly.type
_entity_poly.pdbx_seq_one_letter_code
_entity_poly.pdbx_strand_id
1 'polypeptide(L)'
;IGMEANPTIYNTNYINTTISAIDLIKEVASKGFQLNLDFGTIVQNKESLEMLYDNVDIINHVHISEPGLEKIKKRKEHQILAEILKTGNYQNFISIEMKQQEDTSDIIKIMNYLKEVFV
;
A
#
# COMPACT_ATOMS: atom_id res chain seq x y z
N ILE A 1 -4.18 -6.91 -13.97
CA ILE A 1 -2.95 -7.33 -13.27
C ILE A 1 -2.52 -6.19 -12.36
N GLY A 2 -2.33 -6.49 -11.07
CA GLY A 2 -1.73 -5.57 -10.11
C GLY A 2 -0.23 -5.82 -10.01
N MET A 3 0.58 -4.79 -10.27
CA MET A 3 2.02 -4.81 -10.04
C MET A 3 2.31 -4.34 -8.64
N GLU A 4 3.01 -5.15 -7.86
CA GLU A 4 3.43 -4.84 -6.50
C GLU A 4 4.94 -4.79 -6.39
N ALA A 5 5.46 -3.73 -5.80
CA ALA A 5 6.87 -3.65 -5.47
C ALA A 5 7.16 -4.48 -4.22
N ASN A 6 8.23 -5.26 -4.26
CA ASN A 6 8.64 -6.10 -3.14
C ASN A 6 10.07 -5.76 -2.69
N PRO A 7 10.27 -5.29 -1.44
CA PRO A 7 11.57 -4.94 -0.91
C PRO A 7 12.55 -6.13 -0.89
N THR A 8 13.83 -5.83 -0.94
CA THR A 8 14.90 -6.85 -0.94
C THR A 8 14.91 -7.74 0.30
N ILE A 9 14.27 -7.33 1.40
CA ILE A 9 14.12 -8.18 2.60
C ILE A 9 13.36 -9.48 2.32
N TYR A 10 12.57 -9.53 1.22
CA TYR A 10 11.85 -10.73 0.76
C TYR A 10 12.64 -11.52 -0.28
N ASN A 11 13.95 -11.30 -0.40
CA ASN A 11 14.85 -11.96 -1.37
C ASN A 11 14.45 -11.71 -2.84
N THR A 12 13.84 -10.58 -3.12
CA THR A 12 13.50 -10.14 -4.47
C THR A 12 14.62 -9.28 -5.06
N ASN A 13 14.77 -9.32 -6.38
CA ASN A 13 15.80 -8.56 -7.11
C ASN A 13 15.24 -7.76 -8.29
N TYR A 14 13.91 -7.62 -8.38
CA TYR A 14 13.24 -6.91 -9.47
C TYR A 14 12.04 -6.13 -8.92
N ILE A 15 11.95 -4.84 -9.31
CA ILE A 15 10.92 -3.90 -8.84
C ILE A 15 10.82 -3.89 -7.30
N ASN A 16 11.86 -3.36 -6.67
CA ASN A 16 11.97 -3.36 -5.21
C ASN A 16 11.44 -2.07 -4.55
N THR A 17 11.08 -1.05 -5.34
CA THR A 17 10.56 0.23 -4.87
C THR A 17 9.24 0.59 -5.54
N THR A 18 8.39 1.32 -4.83
CA THR A 18 7.11 1.78 -5.37
C THR A 18 7.29 2.64 -6.61
N ILE A 19 8.30 3.52 -6.63
CA ILE A 19 8.56 4.36 -7.80
C ILE A 19 8.94 3.53 -9.03
N SER A 20 9.74 2.46 -8.86
CA SER A 20 10.08 1.57 -9.97
C SER A 20 8.85 0.83 -10.53
N ALA A 21 7.90 0.47 -9.65
CA ALA A 21 6.62 -0.11 -10.09
C ALA A 21 5.79 0.91 -10.89
N ILE A 22 5.70 2.15 -10.42
CA ILE A 22 5.00 3.25 -11.10
C ILE A 22 5.61 3.49 -12.48
N ASP A 23 6.94 3.55 -12.59
CA ASP A 23 7.64 3.78 -13.85
C ASP A 23 7.36 2.65 -14.85
N LEU A 24 7.42 1.39 -14.41
CA LEU A 24 7.09 0.24 -15.25
C LEU A 24 5.62 0.28 -15.72
N ILE A 25 4.69 0.62 -14.86
CA ILE A 25 3.27 0.73 -15.21
C ILE A 25 3.05 1.80 -16.27
N LYS A 26 3.70 2.95 -16.15
CA LYS A 26 3.65 4.03 -17.13
C LYS A 26 4.28 3.63 -18.47
N GLU A 27 5.37 2.87 -18.43
CA GLU A 27 6.02 2.35 -19.64
C GLU A 27 5.14 1.35 -20.39
N VAL A 28 4.51 0.41 -19.65
CA VAL A 28 3.55 -0.56 -20.22
C VAL A 28 2.31 0.13 -20.76
N ALA A 29 1.87 1.21 -20.16
CA ALA A 29 0.74 2.05 -20.59
C ALA A 29 -0.56 1.28 -20.89
N SER A 30 -0.86 0.24 -20.10
CA SER A 30 -2.06 -0.58 -20.26
C SER A 30 -3.03 -0.39 -19.09
N LYS A 31 -4.31 -0.15 -19.39
CA LYS A 31 -5.37 -0.11 -18.36
C LYS A 31 -5.53 -1.41 -17.58
N GLY A 32 -5.08 -2.53 -18.14
CA GLY A 32 -5.08 -3.83 -17.49
C GLY A 32 -3.85 -4.11 -16.61
N PHE A 33 -2.91 -3.17 -16.50
CA PHE A 33 -1.70 -3.28 -15.71
C PHE A 33 -1.53 -2.06 -14.82
N GLN A 34 -1.85 -2.19 -13.55
CA GLN A 34 -1.94 -1.10 -12.59
C GLN A 34 -1.19 -1.42 -11.29
N LEU A 35 -1.08 -0.45 -10.40
CA LEU A 35 -0.36 -0.57 -9.13
C LEU A 35 -1.22 -1.28 -8.08
N ASN A 36 -0.69 -2.35 -7.49
CA ASN A 36 -1.06 -2.81 -6.18
C ASN A 36 -0.11 -2.15 -5.17
N LEU A 37 -0.59 -1.12 -4.48
CA LEU A 37 0.21 -0.34 -3.55
C LEU A 37 0.35 -1.08 -2.23
N ASP A 38 1.56 -1.52 -1.89
CA ASP A 38 1.85 -2.09 -0.57
C ASP A 38 2.45 -1.03 0.37
N PHE A 39 1.73 -0.71 1.45
CA PHE A 39 2.17 0.28 2.42
C PHE A 39 3.40 -0.18 3.20
N GLY A 40 3.53 -1.47 3.47
CA GLY A 40 4.70 -2.05 4.14
C GLY A 40 5.99 -1.83 3.36
N THR A 41 5.94 -1.87 2.03
CA THR A 41 7.05 -1.54 1.13
C THR A 41 7.49 -0.09 1.32
N ILE A 42 6.55 0.85 1.36
CA ILE A 42 6.82 2.27 1.59
C ILE A 42 7.54 2.47 2.93
N VAL A 43 7.03 1.83 3.99
CA VAL A 43 7.63 1.90 5.33
C VAL A 43 9.03 1.29 5.35
N GLN A 44 9.18 0.07 4.78
CA GLN A 44 10.45 -0.66 4.75
C GLN A 44 11.55 0.13 4.03
N ASN A 45 11.22 0.71 2.89
CA ASN A 45 12.16 1.45 2.05
C ASN A 45 12.31 2.92 2.48
N LYS A 46 11.52 3.40 3.45
CA LYS A 46 11.45 4.81 3.86
C LYS A 46 11.13 5.73 2.68
N GLU A 47 10.20 5.30 1.83
CA GLU A 47 9.78 6.04 0.66
C GLU A 47 8.90 7.24 1.04
N SER A 48 8.97 8.31 0.25
CA SER A 48 8.04 9.43 0.39
C SER A 48 6.68 9.11 -0.21
N LEU A 49 5.60 9.40 0.52
CA LEU A 49 4.23 9.29 0.00
C LEU A 49 3.91 10.35 -1.08
N GLU A 50 4.73 11.40 -1.21
CA GLU A 50 4.50 12.48 -2.17
C GLU A 50 4.40 11.99 -3.62
N MET A 51 5.12 10.92 -3.98
CA MET A 51 5.05 10.32 -5.31
C MET A 51 3.64 9.82 -5.69
N LEU A 52 2.77 9.62 -4.71
CA LEU A 52 1.42 9.10 -4.96
C LEU A 52 0.43 10.19 -5.37
N TYR A 53 0.66 11.47 -5.07
CA TYR A 53 -0.28 12.56 -5.41
C TYR A 53 -0.65 12.58 -6.89
N ASP A 54 0.33 12.37 -7.76
CA ASP A 54 0.15 12.39 -9.22
C ASP A 54 -0.09 11.00 -9.83
N ASN A 55 -0.31 9.97 -9.01
CA ASN A 55 -0.36 8.58 -9.45
C ASN A 55 -1.53 7.78 -8.85
N VAL A 56 -2.50 8.42 -8.21
CA VAL A 56 -3.66 7.73 -7.60
C VAL A 56 -4.51 7.00 -8.65
N ASP A 57 -4.59 7.55 -9.86
CA ASP A 57 -5.38 7.01 -10.98
C ASP A 57 -4.89 5.64 -11.48
N ILE A 58 -3.62 5.30 -11.24
CA ILE A 58 -3.07 3.98 -11.59
C ILE A 58 -3.10 2.97 -10.45
N ILE A 59 -3.60 3.34 -9.26
CA ILE A 59 -3.72 2.43 -8.11
C ILE A 59 -5.02 1.64 -8.22
N ASN A 60 -4.93 0.32 -8.40
CA ASN A 60 -6.11 -0.54 -8.43
C ASN A 60 -6.42 -1.19 -7.07
N HIS A 61 -5.44 -1.31 -6.19
CA HIS A 61 -5.59 -1.88 -4.87
C HIS A 61 -4.57 -1.30 -3.89
N VAL A 62 -4.92 -1.24 -2.62
CA VAL A 62 -4.00 -0.82 -1.54
C VAL A 62 -3.95 -1.91 -0.47
N HIS A 63 -2.76 -2.40 -0.17
CA HIS A 63 -2.48 -3.21 1.01
C HIS A 63 -1.97 -2.34 2.16
N ILE A 64 -2.64 -2.39 3.30
CA ILE A 64 -2.11 -1.87 4.55
C ILE A 64 -1.41 -3.01 5.26
N SER A 65 -0.10 -2.90 5.32
CA SER A 65 0.82 -3.91 5.83
C SER A 65 1.93 -3.26 6.66
N GLU A 66 2.70 -4.07 7.35
CA GLU A 66 3.95 -3.68 8.02
C GLU A 66 5.12 -4.47 7.42
N PRO A 67 6.36 -3.95 7.49
CA PRO A 67 7.54 -4.73 7.10
C PRO A 67 7.57 -6.11 7.77
N GLY A 68 7.85 -7.15 6.99
CA GLY A 68 7.83 -8.53 7.47
C GLY A 68 6.44 -9.08 7.76
N LEU A 69 5.38 -8.41 7.28
CA LEU A 69 3.97 -8.74 7.55
C LEU A 69 3.65 -8.81 9.05
N GLU A 70 4.33 -7.97 9.83
CA GLU A 70 4.07 -7.87 11.26
C GLU A 70 2.66 -7.27 11.53
N LYS A 71 2.22 -7.34 12.78
CA LYS A 71 0.96 -6.75 13.22
C LYS A 71 0.92 -5.26 12.90
N ILE A 72 -0.15 -4.81 12.25
CA ILE A 72 -0.34 -3.41 11.85
C ILE A 72 -0.33 -2.50 13.07
N LYS A 73 0.43 -1.41 13.00
CA LYS A 73 0.56 -0.37 14.01
C LYS A 73 -0.19 0.89 13.57
N LYS A 74 -0.61 1.70 14.52
CA LYS A 74 -1.11 3.05 14.22
C LYS A 74 0.05 3.94 13.77
N ARG A 75 -0.08 4.53 12.59
CA ARG A 75 0.94 5.40 11.99
C ARG A 75 0.31 6.71 11.50
N LYS A 76 1.04 7.82 11.66
CA LYS A 76 0.62 9.11 11.08
C LYS A 76 0.63 9.07 9.55
N GLU A 77 1.49 8.26 8.97
CA GLU A 77 1.59 8.05 7.51
C GLU A 77 0.30 7.44 6.93
N HIS A 78 -0.48 6.69 7.71
CA HIS A 78 -1.81 6.23 7.29
C HIS A 78 -2.76 7.40 7.04
N GLN A 79 -2.71 8.45 7.87
CA GLN A 79 -3.53 9.66 7.69
C GLN A 79 -3.13 10.39 6.40
N ILE A 80 -1.83 10.49 6.12
CA ILE A 80 -1.30 11.12 4.90
C ILE A 80 -1.76 10.33 3.68
N LEU A 81 -1.61 9.00 3.70
CA LEU A 81 -2.08 8.15 2.61
C LEU A 81 -3.59 8.28 2.39
N ALA A 82 -4.39 8.30 3.45
CA ALA A 82 -5.84 8.47 3.36
C ALA A 82 -6.21 9.81 2.69
N GLU A 83 -5.50 10.90 3.02
CA GLU A 83 -5.69 12.21 2.41
C GLU A 83 -5.33 12.20 0.92
N ILE A 84 -4.20 11.57 0.55
CA ILE A 84 -3.78 11.41 -0.85
C ILE A 84 -4.84 10.65 -1.65
N LEU A 85 -5.28 9.51 -1.16
CA LEU A 85 -6.29 8.67 -1.82
C LEU A 85 -7.62 9.41 -1.98
N LYS A 86 -8.06 10.13 -0.95
CA LYS A 86 -9.28 10.95 -0.98
C LYS A 86 -9.16 12.08 -1.99
N THR A 87 -8.06 12.82 -2.00
CA THR A 87 -7.82 13.93 -2.93
C THR A 87 -7.78 13.43 -4.39
N GLY A 88 -7.18 12.27 -4.63
CA GLY A 88 -7.13 11.61 -5.93
C GLY A 88 -8.42 10.86 -6.31
N ASN A 89 -9.49 10.95 -5.50
CA ASN A 89 -10.77 10.28 -5.73
C ASN A 89 -10.65 8.75 -5.89
N TYR A 90 -9.81 8.11 -5.08
CA TYR A 90 -9.66 6.65 -5.08
C TYR A 90 -10.96 5.96 -4.68
N GLN A 91 -11.43 5.00 -5.50
CA GLN A 91 -12.72 4.32 -5.32
C GLN A 91 -12.59 2.79 -5.18
N ASN A 92 -11.37 2.28 -5.17
CA ASN A 92 -11.11 0.84 -5.12
C ASN A 92 -10.93 0.36 -3.67
N PHE A 93 -10.47 -0.88 -3.51
CA PHE A 93 -10.39 -1.53 -2.21
C PHE A 93 -9.09 -1.25 -1.47
N ILE A 94 -9.18 -1.19 -0.13
CA ILE A 94 -8.07 -1.18 0.80
C ILE A 94 -8.18 -2.45 1.64
N SER A 95 -7.13 -3.26 1.66
CA SER A 95 -7.09 -4.53 2.39
C SER A 95 -6.02 -4.53 3.48
N ILE A 96 -6.25 -5.31 4.52
CA ILE A 96 -5.26 -5.63 5.54
C ILE A 96 -4.41 -6.79 5.02
N GLU A 97 -3.09 -6.66 5.11
CA GLU A 97 -2.16 -7.75 4.87
C GLU A 97 -1.18 -7.89 6.05
N MET A 98 -1.28 -8.98 6.78
CA MET A 98 -0.42 -9.29 7.93
C MET A 98 -0.42 -10.79 8.22
N LYS A 99 0.60 -11.27 8.95
CA LYS A 99 0.64 -12.63 9.47
C LYS A 99 -0.60 -12.93 10.32
N GLN A 100 -0.94 -14.20 10.41
CA GLN A 100 -2.01 -14.69 11.28
C GLN A 100 -1.84 -14.15 12.70
N GLN A 101 -2.93 -13.67 13.28
CA GLN A 101 -2.99 -13.24 14.67
C GLN A 101 -3.66 -14.31 15.52
N GLU A 102 -3.14 -14.54 16.74
CA GLU A 102 -3.71 -15.51 17.69
C GLU A 102 -5.06 -15.05 18.24
N ASP A 103 -5.20 -13.72 18.46
CA ASP A 103 -6.41 -13.11 19.00
C ASP A 103 -7.20 -12.37 17.91
N THR A 104 -8.39 -12.88 17.61
CA THR A 104 -9.33 -12.26 16.66
C THR A 104 -9.70 -10.83 17.07
N SER A 105 -9.69 -10.51 18.39
CA SER A 105 -9.96 -9.15 18.86
C SER A 105 -8.98 -8.11 18.32
N ASP A 106 -7.73 -8.52 18.06
CA ASP A 106 -6.73 -7.65 17.48
C ASP A 106 -7.05 -7.29 16.03
N ILE A 107 -7.57 -8.26 15.27
CA ILE A 107 -8.01 -8.03 13.89
C ILE A 107 -9.15 -7.01 13.87
N ILE A 108 -10.13 -7.17 14.76
CA ILE A 108 -11.27 -6.25 14.88
C ILE A 108 -10.82 -4.84 15.24
N LYS A 109 -9.88 -4.70 16.19
CA LYS A 109 -9.31 -3.38 16.58
C LYS A 109 -8.60 -2.71 15.39
N ILE A 110 -7.82 -3.47 14.62
CA ILE A 110 -7.13 -2.97 13.43
C ILE A 110 -8.15 -2.54 12.37
N MET A 111 -9.15 -3.37 12.09
CA MET A 111 -10.22 -3.02 11.13
C MET A 111 -10.95 -1.73 11.53
N ASN A 112 -11.29 -1.57 12.81
CA ASN A 112 -11.94 -0.35 13.29
C ASN A 112 -11.04 0.87 13.13
N TYR A 113 -9.77 0.74 13.50
CA TYR A 113 -8.78 1.81 13.29
C TYR A 113 -8.67 2.22 11.82
N LEU A 114 -8.56 1.25 10.90
CA LEU A 114 -8.45 1.57 9.48
C LEU A 114 -9.74 2.17 8.91
N LYS A 115 -10.91 1.75 9.39
CA LYS A 115 -12.17 2.42 9.04
C LYS A 115 -12.18 3.89 9.48
N GLU A 116 -11.72 4.20 10.70
CA GLU A 116 -11.63 5.58 11.18
C GLU A 116 -10.69 6.43 10.32
N VAL A 117 -9.62 5.83 9.77
CA VAL A 117 -8.61 6.55 8.97
C VAL A 117 -9.05 6.72 7.51
N PHE A 118 -9.59 5.67 6.88
CA PHE A 118 -9.78 5.62 5.43
C PHE A 118 -11.23 5.76 4.96
N VAL A 119 -12.19 5.69 5.86
CA VAL A 119 -13.62 5.82 5.57
C VAL A 119 -14.21 7.03 6.26
#